data_bc2bcff2fd8ecad665b4019362ea25c1
#
_entry.id   bc2bcff2fd8ecad665b4019362ea25c1
#
_cell.length_a   1.000
_cell.length_b   1.000
_cell.length_c   1.000
_cell.angle_alpha   90.00
_cell.angle_beta   90.00
_cell.angle_gamma   90.00
#
_symmetry.space_group_name_H-M   'P 1'
#
loop_
_entity.id
_entity.type
_entity.pdbx_description
1 polymer ?
#
loop_
_entity_poly.entity_id
_entity_poly.type
_entity_poly.pdbx_seq_one_letter_code
_entity_poly.pdbx_strand_id
1 'polypeptide(L)'
;MNAHASYDVDAYKPTTYEYKPRMWFLTLIVTAVLIILCIGMGLLGALSSYVVSANVVATHPLSSEPLKDRSPDNITIVDTEERRAYFMSVAEMTRGFVIGKHVTLPQADNGIDGYDENSRSHLRDVQRVIVDALWVILAASVVNIVVLLYALKARKLRGYTRGCLFAGAAVLAFGAVAAMAALLDFSALFAQFHGIFFASGTWTFPVESLLIQTFPLDFWVRELVIWVGISAFCAVICLILGLCTRKRVAKSGFSVN
;
A
#
# COMPACT_ATOMS: atom_id res chain seq x y z
N MET A 1 -43.13 21.73 -66.31
CA MET A 1 -41.90 20.90 -66.22
C MET A 1 -41.51 20.85 -64.75
N ASN A 2 -41.95 19.83 -64.01
CA ASN A 2 -41.64 19.66 -62.58
C ASN A 2 -40.59 18.57 -62.47
N ALA A 3 -39.37 18.97 -62.11
CA ALA A 3 -38.28 18.03 -61.78
C ALA A 3 -38.52 17.54 -60.37
N HIS A 4 -38.99 16.31 -60.21
CA HIS A 4 -38.96 15.58 -58.94
C HIS A 4 -37.51 15.18 -58.66
N ALA A 5 -36.91 15.84 -57.71
CA ALA A 5 -35.60 15.35 -57.08
C ALA A 5 -35.94 14.10 -56.25
N SER A 6 -35.56 12.93 -56.76
CA SER A 6 -35.62 11.71 -55.98
C SER A 6 -34.51 11.76 -54.87
N TYR A 7 -34.92 11.90 -53.64
CA TYR A 7 -34.03 11.72 -52.50
C TYR A 7 -33.73 10.22 -52.38
N ASP A 8 -32.46 9.90 -52.53
CA ASP A 8 -31.94 8.53 -52.29
C ASP A 8 -31.93 8.24 -50.78
N VAL A 9 -32.92 7.49 -50.33
CA VAL A 9 -33.13 7.13 -48.92
C VAL A 9 -32.12 6.07 -48.46
N ASP A 10 -31.39 5.43 -49.40
CA ASP A 10 -30.43 4.35 -49.10
C ASP A 10 -29.02 4.86 -48.70
N ALA A 11 -28.78 6.17 -48.71
CA ALA A 11 -27.46 6.73 -48.37
C ALA A 11 -27.20 6.88 -46.86
N TYR A 12 -28.20 6.68 -45.99
CA TYR A 12 -28.00 6.71 -44.55
C TYR A 12 -27.70 5.31 -44.02
N LYS A 13 -26.41 4.90 -44.08
CA LYS A 13 -25.92 3.78 -43.24
C LYS A 13 -25.66 4.31 -41.85
N PRO A 14 -26.49 3.96 -40.83
CA PRO A 14 -26.16 4.29 -39.45
C PRO A 14 -24.83 3.58 -39.13
N THR A 15 -23.83 4.37 -38.74
CA THR A 15 -22.59 3.82 -38.18
C THR A 15 -22.98 3.13 -36.87
N THR A 16 -23.25 1.83 -36.94
CA THR A 16 -23.41 1.00 -35.76
C THR A 16 -22.09 1.10 -34.98
N TYR A 17 -22.15 1.78 -33.85
CA TYR A 17 -21.06 1.81 -32.89
C TYR A 17 -20.88 0.36 -32.39
N GLU A 18 -19.99 -0.37 -33.05
CA GLU A 18 -19.63 -1.72 -32.63
C GLU A 18 -18.94 -1.60 -31.27
N TYR A 19 -19.71 -1.80 -30.18
CA TYR A 19 -19.18 -1.89 -28.85
C TYR A 19 -18.16 -3.03 -28.82
N LYS A 20 -16.85 -2.69 -28.73
CA LYS A 20 -15.77 -3.69 -28.64
C LYS A 20 -15.52 -4.07 -27.19
N PRO A 21 -16.17 -5.11 -26.63
CA PRO A 21 -16.09 -5.48 -25.22
C PRO A 21 -14.67 -5.82 -24.78
N ARG A 22 -13.81 -6.21 -25.70
CA ARG A 22 -12.43 -6.62 -25.47
C ARG A 22 -11.50 -5.50 -24.94
N MET A 23 -11.82 -4.22 -25.20
CA MET A 23 -11.03 -3.08 -24.69
C MET A 23 -11.38 -2.73 -23.24
N TRP A 24 -12.60 -2.98 -22.81
CA TRP A 24 -13.03 -2.76 -21.43
C TRP A 24 -12.36 -3.72 -20.46
N PHE A 25 -12.26 -5.00 -20.87
CA PHE A 25 -11.60 -6.03 -20.08
C PHE A 25 -10.11 -5.71 -19.82
N LEU A 26 -9.40 -5.24 -20.86
CA LEU A 26 -8.02 -4.78 -20.72
C LEU A 26 -7.92 -3.61 -19.72
N THR A 27 -8.81 -2.64 -19.81
CA THR A 27 -8.85 -1.50 -18.88
C THR A 27 -9.05 -1.96 -17.44
N LEU A 28 -9.99 -2.88 -17.19
CA LEU A 28 -10.23 -3.43 -15.85
C LEU A 28 -9.02 -4.15 -15.27
N ILE A 29 -8.37 -5.01 -16.05
CA ILE A 29 -7.16 -5.72 -15.61
C ILE A 29 -6.07 -4.71 -15.25
N VAL A 30 -5.79 -3.76 -16.12
CA VAL A 30 -4.77 -2.73 -15.86
C VAL A 30 -5.10 -1.92 -14.63
N THR A 31 -6.37 -1.52 -14.46
CA THR A 31 -6.81 -0.78 -13.28
C THR A 31 -6.54 -1.55 -12.00
N ALA A 32 -7.00 -2.81 -11.92
CA ALA A 32 -6.83 -3.65 -10.74
C ALA A 32 -5.34 -3.88 -10.42
N VAL A 33 -4.56 -4.23 -11.43
CA VAL A 33 -3.12 -4.49 -11.27
C VAL A 33 -2.37 -3.24 -10.79
N LEU A 34 -2.65 -2.08 -11.39
CA LEU A 34 -1.97 -0.83 -10.98
C LEU A 34 -2.40 -0.34 -9.60
N ILE A 35 -3.65 -0.58 -9.17
CA ILE A 35 -4.08 -0.32 -7.78
C ILE A 35 -3.22 -1.17 -6.83
N ILE A 36 -3.11 -2.47 -7.08
CA ILE A 36 -2.30 -3.38 -6.26
C ILE A 36 -0.84 -2.90 -6.23
N LEU A 37 -0.27 -2.50 -7.35
CA LEU A 37 1.11 -2.04 -7.41
C LEU A 37 1.32 -0.70 -6.69
N CYS A 38 0.42 0.27 -6.82
CA CYS A 38 0.54 1.55 -6.11
C CYS A 38 0.49 1.35 -4.59
N ILE A 39 -0.50 0.56 -4.09
CA ILE A 39 -0.64 0.25 -2.67
C ILE A 39 0.54 -0.61 -2.18
N GLY A 40 0.96 -1.58 -3.00
CA GLY A 40 2.09 -2.45 -2.71
C GLY A 40 3.43 -1.71 -2.62
N MET A 41 3.66 -0.72 -3.48
CA MET A 41 4.87 0.12 -3.39
C MET A 41 4.88 0.94 -2.10
N GLY A 42 3.73 1.44 -1.65
CA GLY A 42 3.60 2.06 -0.34
C GLY A 42 3.96 1.11 0.81
N LEU A 43 3.45 -0.14 0.77
CA LEU A 43 3.77 -1.18 1.74
C LEU A 43 5.28 -1.50 1.75
N LEU A 44 5.91 -1.67 0.58
CA LEU A 44 7.34 -1.93 0.47
C LEU A 44 8.18 -0.77 1.04
N GLY A 45 7.72 0.47 0.83
CA GLY A 45 8.35 1.66 1.39
C GLY A 45 8.25 1.68 2.92
N ALA A 46 7.07 1.46 3.47
CA ALA A 46 6.83 1.36 4.91
C ALA A 46 7.67 0.23 5.56
N LEU A 47 7.73 -0.94 4.93
CA LEU A 47 8.54 -2.06 5.40
C LEU A 47 10.05 -1.92 5.13
N SER A 48 10.53 -0.79 4.58
CA SER A 48 11.97 -0.60 4.39
C SER A 48 12.70 -0.43 5.73
N SER A 49 13.92 -0.98 5.84
CA SER A 49 14.74 -0.85 7.05
C SER A 49 14.94 0.61 7.45
N TYR A 50 15.18 1.47 6.48
CA TYR A 50 15.36 2.91 6.71
C TYR A 50 14.13 3.56 7.36
N VAL A 51 12.93 3.29 6.86
CA VAL A 51 11.68 3.87 7.37
C VAL A 51 11.38 3.36 8.78
N VAL A 52 11.46 2.04 8.98
CA VAL A 52 11.24 1.44 10.31
C VAL A 52 12.21 2.01 11.34
N SER A 53 13.50 2.07 11.03
CA SER A 53 14.49 2.66 11.93
C SER A 53 14.25 4.14 12.21
N ALA A 54 13.91 4.93 11.17
CA ALA A 54 13.59 6.35 11.33
C ALA A 54 12.35 6.57 12.20
N ASN A 55 11.33 5.73 12.07
CA ASN A 55 10.12 5.82 12.88
C ASN A 55 10.37 5.41 14.33
N VAL A 56 11.18 4.37 14.58
CA VAL A 56 11.59 4.03 15.95
C VAL A 56 12.35 5.19 16.59
N VAL A 57 13.31 5.79 15.90
CA VAL A 57 14.04 6.97 16.41
C VAL A 57 13.09 8.13 16.74
N ALA A 58 12.09 8.37 15.89
CA ALA A 58 11.14 9.48 16.06
C ALA A 58 10.15 9.24 17.21
N THR A 59 9.80 7.99 17.51
CA THR A 59 8.87 7.61 18.58
C THR A 59 9.54 7.34 19.92
N HIS A 60 10.90 7.24 19.92
CA HIS A 60 11.72 7.09 21.12
C HIS A 60 12.73 8.24 21.21
N PRO A 61 12.26 9.48 21.39
CA PRO A 61 13.15 10.63 21.48
C PRO A 61 14.06 10.51 22.69
N LEU A 62 15.32 10.95 22.56
CA LEU A 62 16.21 11.07 23.70
C LEU A 62 15.66 12.13 24.65
N SER A 63 15.43 11.77 25.91
CA SER A 63 15.08 12.70 26.95
C SER A 63 16.28 12.91 27.89
N SER A 64 16.49 14.16 28.30
CA SER A 64 17.47 14.49 29.34
C SER A 64 17.04 14.06 30.74
N GLU A 65 15.80 13.64 30.91
CA GLU A 65 15.24 13.13 32.16
C GLU A 65 15.35 11.62 32.21
N PRO A 66 15.87 11.03 33.30
CA PRO A 66 15.80 9.59 33.51
C PRO A 66 14.33 9.17 33.51
N LEU A 67 13.95 8.23 32.66
CA LEU A 67 12.62 7.65 32.69
C LEU A 67 12.43 7.04 34.08
N LYS A 68 11.46 7.56 34.85
CA LYS A 68 11.02 6.94 36.09
C LYS A 68 10.69 5.49 35.79
N ASP A 69 11.42 4.61 36.45
CA ASP A 69 11.29 3.18 36.42
C ASP A 69 9.82 2.76 36.46
N ARG A 70 9.34 2.11 35.41
CA ARG A 70 8.02 1.46 35.35
C ARG A 70 8.11 -0.05 35.57
N SER A 71 9.31 -0.57 35.79
CA SER A 71 9.53 -1.99 36.08
C SER A 71 9.34 -2.27 37.56
N PRO A 72 8.54 -3.26 37.95
CA PRO A 72 8.44 -3.72 39.32
C PRO A 72 9.76 -4.26 39.88
N ASP A 73 10.72 -4.60 39.03
CA ASP A 73 11.93 -5.32 39.38
C ASP A 73 13.22 -4.47 39.31
N ASN A 74 13.15 -3.14 39.32
CA ASN A 74 14.29 -2.24 39.42
C ASN A 74 15.41 -2.47 38.39
N ILE A 75 15.10 -2.86 37.19
CA ILE A 75 16.05 -2.84 36.09
C ILE A 75 16.20 -1.39 35.63
N THR A 76 17.20 -0.73 36.20
CA THR A 76 17.58 0.62 35.83
C THR A 76 18.20 0.59 34.43
N ILE A 77 17.37 0.79 33.37
CA ILE A 77 17.91 1.13 32.05
C ILE A 77 18.36 2.59 32.14
N VAL A 78 19.63 2.77 32.40
CA VAL A 78 20.22 4.06 32.78
C VAL A 78 20.49 4.97 31.59
N ASP A 79 20.44 4.46 30.36
CA ASP A 79 20.76 5.22 29.15
C ASP A 79 19.63 5.23 28.14
N THR A 80 19.15 6.44 27.81
CA THR A 80 18.13 6.66 26.78
C THR A 80 18.63 6.28 25.38
N GLU A 81 19.93 6.41 25.09
CA GLU A 81 20.52 5.97 23.82
C GLU A 81 20.58 4.45 23.73
N GLU A 82 20.96 3.79 24.80
CA GLU A 82 21.00 2.33 24.87
C GLU A 82 19.61 1.73 24.69
N ARG A 83 18.62 2.28 25.37
CA ARG A 83 17.21 1.85 25.21
C ARG A 83 16.71 2.04 23.77
N ARG A 84 16.99 3.19 23.16
CA ARG A 84 16.62 3.45 21.77
C ARG A 84 17.32 2.48 20.82
N ALA A 85 18.61 2.21 21.03
CA ALA A 85 19.36 1.21 20.26
C ALA A 85 18.77 -0.20 20.42
N TYR A 86 18.32 -0.55 21.61
CA TYR A 86 17.61 -1.80 21.87
C TYR A 86 16.31 -1.88 21.06
N PHE A 87 15.42 -0.88 21.13
CA PHE A 87 14.19 -0.87 20.34
C PHE A 87 14.43 -0.88 18.82
N MET A 88 15.47 -0.20 18.35
CA MET A 88 15.88 -0.29 16.94
C MET A 88 16.29 -1.71 16.54
N SER A 89 17.03 -2.40 17.39
CA SER A 89 17.42 -3.80 17.17
C SER A 89 16.20 -4.72 17.15
N VAL A 90 15.29 -4.58 18.13
CA VAL A 90 14.05 -5.36 18.21
C VAL A 90 13.16 -5.10 16.98
N ALA A 91 13.00 -3.84 16.58
CA ALA A 91 12.19 -3.47 15.43
C ALA A 91 12.76 -4.06 14.13
N GLU A 92 14.09 -4.03 13.93
CA GLU A 92 14.71 -4.61 12.73
C GLU A 92 14.61 -6.15 12.72
N MET A 93 14.76 -6.80 13.87
CA MET A 93 14.52 -8.24 13.98
C MET A 93 13.07 -8.58 13.65
N THR A 94 12.11 -7.82 14.21
CA THR A 94 10.67 -8.02 13.96
C THR A 94 10.33 -7.77 12.50
N ARG A 95 10.85 -6.69 11.91
CA ARG A 95 10.73 -6.43 10.46
C ARG A 95 11.27 -7.59 9.63
N GLY A 96 12.48 -8.06 9.96
CA GLY A 96 13.09 -9.22 9.30
C GLY A 96 12.19 -10.45 9.37
N PHE A 97 11.65 -10.74 10.55
CA PHE A 97 10.73 -11.85 10.77
C PHE A 97 9.45 -11.72 9.93
N VAL A 98 8.74 -10.59 9.99
CA VAL A 98 7.45 -10.43 9.29
C VAL A 98 7.58 -10.44 7.77
N ILE A 99 8.74 -10.07 7.20
CA ILE A 99 9.00 -10.21 5.76
C ILE A 99 9.53 -11.59 5.35
N GLY A 100 9.50 -12.57 6.25
CA GLY A 100 9.84 -13.97 5.96
C GLY A 100 11.32 -14.33 6.07
N LYS A 101 12.17 -13.49 6.69
CA LYS A 101 13.57 -13.86 6.97
C LYS A 101 13.64 -14.81 8.15
N HIS A 102 14.64 -15.68 8.15
CA HIS A 102 14.97 -16.53 9.29
C HIS A 102 15.66 -15.69 10.38
N VAL A 103 14.87 -15.13 11.28
CA VAL A 103 15.33 -14.30 12.39
C VAL A 103 14.77 -14.84 13.69
N THR A 104 15.60 -14.94 14.72
CA THR A 104 15.15 -15.31 16.07
C THR A 104 14.68 -14.04 16.78
N LEU A 105 13.42 -14.04 17.21
CA LEU A 105 12.84 -12.95 18.00
C LEU A 105 13.27 -13.09 19.48
N PRO A 106 13.45 -11.97 20.20
CA PRO A 106 13.69 -12.02 21.64
C PRO A 106 12.46 -12.63 22.34
N GLN A 107 12.68 -13.56 23.29
CA GLN A 107 11.61 -14.30 23.96
C GLN A 107 11.72 -14.13 25.46
N ALA A 108 10.60 -13.81 26.10
CA ALA A 108 10.46 -13.83 27.55
C ALA A 108 9.00 -14.11 27.92
N ASP A 109 8.77 -14.89 28.96
CA ASP A 109 7.41 -15.28 29.41
C ASP A 109 6.62 -14.09 29.96
N ASN A 110 7.32 -13.08 30.50
CA ASN A 110 6.69 -11.87 31.03
C ASN A 110 6.21 -10.88 29.93
N GLY A 111 6.61 -11.07 28.67
CA GLY A 111 6.27 -10.18 27.55
C GLY A 111 6.90 -8.79 27.62
N ILE A 112 7.74 -8.49 28.61
CA ILE A 112 8.41 -7.20 28.84
C ILE A 112 9.84 -7.24 28.31
N ASP A 113 10.62 -8.24 28.74
CA ASP A 113 12.02 -8.41 28.35
C ASP A 113 12.19 -9.10 27.01
N GLY A 114 11.11 -9.64 26.46
CA GLY A 114 11.01 -10.29 25.17
C GLY A 114 9.56 -10.50 24.74
N TYR A 115 9.35 -11.11 23.60
CA TYR A 115 7.99 -11.45 23.14
C TYR A 115 7.48 -12.71 23.85
N ASP A 116 6.32 -12.59 24.50
CA ASP A 116 5.56 -13.72 25.02
C ASP A 116 4.95 -14.57 23.87
N GLU A 117 4.31 -15.69 24.20
CA GLU A 117 3.71 -16.56 23.17
C GLU A 117 2.59 -15.88 22.40
N ASN A 118 1.77 -15.02 23.04
CA ASN A 118 0.69 -14.30 22.37
C ASN A 118 1.26 -13.31 21.33
N SER A 119 2.26 -12.52 21.70
CA SER A 119 2.95 -11.59 20.79
C SER A 119 3.58 -12.35 19.61
N ARG A 120 4.25 -13.48 19.87
CA ARG A 120 4.85 -14.31 18.83
C ARG A 120 3.80 -14.95 17.91
N SER A 121 2.66 -15.37 18.46
CA SER A 121 1.55 -15.90 17.66
C SER A 121 1.01 -14.83 16.72
N HIS A 122 0.76 -13.62 17.24
CA HIS A 122 0.34 -12.50 16.43
C HIS A 122 1.38 -12.15 15.33
N LEU A 123 2.65 -12.10 15.66
CA LEU A 123 3.71 -11.83 14.67
C LEU A 123 3.79 -12.91 13.58
N ARG A 124 3.48 -14.17 13.88
CA ARG A 124 3.34 -15.23 12.85
C ARG A 124 2.16 -14.99 11.92
N ASP A 125 1.03 -14.49 12.45
CA ASP A 125 -0.13 -14.14 11.63
C ASP A 125 0.18 -12.92 10.76
N VAL A 126 0.83 -11.90 11.31
CA VAL A 126 1.33 -10.75 10.54
C VAL A 126 2.29 -11.19 9.44
N GLN A 127 3.23 -12.10 9.74
CA GLN A 127 4.16 -12.65 8.74
C GLN A 127 3.42 -13.27 7.56
N ARG A 128 2.38 -14.09 7.80
CA ARG A 128 1.59 -14.70 6.72
C ARG A 128 0.96 -13.62 5.84
N VAL A 129 0.29 -12.64 6.44
CA VAL A 129 -0.35 -11.55 5.69
C VAL A 129 0.65 -10.76 4.86
N ILE A 130 1.80 -10.42 5.44
CA ILE A 130 2.86 -9.67 4.73
C ILE A 130 3.48 -10.50 3.60
N VAL A 131 3.83 -11.75 3.86
CA VAL A 131 4.43 -12.63 2.83
C VAL A 131 3.45 -12.87 1.69
N ASP A 132 2.17 -13.09 1.98
CA ASP A 132 1.13 -13.24 0.94
C ASP A 132 0.99 -11.94 0.13
N ALA A 133 1.01 -10.77 0.78
CA ALA A 133 0.99 -9.48 0.10
C ALA A 133 2.22 -9.30 -0.82
N LEU A 134 3.41 -9.72 -0.40
CA LEU A 134 4.63 -9.66 -1.23
C LEU A 134 4.50 -10.55 -2.47
N TRP A 135 3.92 -11.75 -2.35
CA TRP A 135 3.64 -12.62 -3.50
C TRP A 135 2.60 -12.01 -4.45
N VAL A 136 1.55 -11.38 -3.90
CA VAL A 136 0.54 -10.66 -4.71
C VAL A 136 1.18 -9.50 -5.47
N ILE A 137 2.06 -8.71 -4.84
CA ILE A 137 2.79 -7.61 -5.49
C ILE A 137 3.69 -8.15 -6.62
N LEU A 138 4.42 -9.24 -6.38
CA LEU A 138 5.26 -9.89 -7.38
C LEU A 138 4.42 -10.37 -8.58
N ALA A 139 3.34 -11.09 -8.32
CA ALA A 139 2.44 -11.56 -9.36
C ALA A 139 1.83 -10.39 -10.17
N ALA A 140 1.37 -9.34 -9.50
CA ALA A 140 0.85 -8.13 -10.13
C ALA A 140 1.91 -7.45 -11.01
N SER A 141 3.18 -7.42 -10.59
CA SER A 141 4.29 -6.87 -11.35
C SER A 141 4.50 -7.64 -12.66
N VAL A 142 4.51 -8.98 -12.59
CA VAL A 142 4.63 -9.85 -13.78
C VAL A 142 3.43 -9.63 -14.72
N VAL A 143 2.21 -9.64 -14.20
CA VAL A 143 1.00 -9.41 -14.99
C VAL A 143 1.04 -8.02 -15.65
N ASN A 144 1.47 -6.98 -14.93
CA ASN A 144 1.59 -5.64 -15.49
C ASN A 144 2.56 -5.59 -16.68
N ILE A 145 3.73 -6.23 -16.56
CA ILE A 145 4.72 -6.30 -17.64
C ILE A 145 4.12 -7.00 -18.87
N VAL A 146 3.48 -8.16 -18.68
CA VAL A 146 2.88 -8.94 -19.79
C VAL A 146 1.77 -8.12 -20.46
N VAL A 147 0.90 -7.49 -19.68
CA VAL A 147 -0.21 -6.67 -20.20
C VAL A 147 0.29 -5.43 -20.93
N LEU A 148 1.35 -4.79 -20.43
CA LEU A 148 1.97 -3.63 -21.09
C LEU A 148 2.58 -4.05 -22.43
N LEU A 149 3.36 -5.14 -22.47
CA LEU A 149 3.96 -5.66 -23.72
C LEU A 149 2.87 -6.06 -24.73
N TYR A 150 1.79 -6.68 -24.27
CA TYR A 150 0.63 -6.98 -25.10
C TYR A 150 -0.02 -5.71 -25.66
N ALA A 151 -0.24 -4.69 -24.81
CA ALA A 151 -0.85 -3.42 -25.22
C ALA A 151 0.00 -2.67 -26.26
N LEU A 152 1.34 -2.75 -26.13
CA LEU A 152 2.28 -2.19 -27.09
C LEU A 152 2.23 -2.94 -28.44
N LYS A 153 2.40 -4.26 -28.42
CA LYS A 153 2.41 -5.10 -29.65
C LYS A 153 1.07 -5.08 -30.38
N ALA A 154 -0.04 -5.16 -29.65
CA ALA A 154 -1.39 -5.17 -30.22
C ALA A 154 -1.95 -3.77 -30.53
N ARG A 155 -1.16 -2.70 -30.36
CA ARG A 155 -1.58 -1.30 -30.53
C ARG A 155 -2.83 -0.93 -29.73
N LYS A 156 -3.00 -1.53 -28.52
CA LYS A 156 -4.15 -1.33 -27.64
C LYS A 156 -3.86 -0.38 -26.46
N LEU A 157 -2.93 0.54 -26.63
CA LEU A 157 -2.53 1.49 -25.60
C LEU A 157 -3.66 2.33 -25.02
N ARG A 158 -4.76 2.55 -25.77
CA ARG A 158 -5.94 3.27 -25.24
C ARG A 158 -6.54 2.58 -24.02
N GLY A 159 -6.60 1.24 -24.01
CA GLY A 159 -7.09 0.47 -22.86
C GLY A 159 -6.16 0.59 -21.65
N TYR A 160 -4.86 0.46 -21.88
CA TYR A 160 -3.84 0.63 -20.85
C TYR A 160 -3.86 2.05 -20.24
N THR A 161 -3.90 3.08 -21.08
CA THR A 161 -4.00 4.49 -20.68
C THR A 161 -5.22 4.77 -19.81
N ARG A 162 -6.39 4.23 -20.16
CA ARG A 162 -7.60 4.35 -19.32
C ARG A 162 -7.43 3.66 -17.97
N GLY A 163 -6.80 2.48 -17.96
CA GLY A 163 -6.46 1.76 -16.73
C GLY A 163 -5.56 2.57 -15.79
N CYS A 164 -4.53 3.24 -16.33
CA CYS A 164 -3.69 4.16 -15.55
C CYS A 164 -4.51 5.31 -14.91
N LEU A 165 -5.43 5.91 -15.68
CA LEU A 165 -6.25 7.01 -15.16
C LEU A 165 -7.20 6.55 -14.05
N PHE A 166 -7.88 5.42 -14.24
CA PHE A 166 -8.79 4.88 -13.23
C PHE A 166 -8.04 4.41 -11.98
N ALA A 167 -6.91 3.74 -12.14
CA ALA A 167 -6.10 3.28 -11.01
C ALA A 167 -5.58 4.47 -10.18
N GLY A 168 -5.01 5.47 -10.84
CA GLY A 168 -4.50 6.66 -10.16
C GLY A 168 -5.60 7.41 -9.40
N ALA A 169 -6.77 7.62 -10.04
CA ALA A 169 -7.91 8.26 -9.39
C ALA A 169 -8.45 7.45 -8.20
N ALA A 170 -8.58 6.12 -8.35
CA ALA A 170 -9.06 5.25 -7.29
C ALA A 170 -8.13 5.22 -6.07
N VAL A 171 -6.81 5.12 -6.30
CA VAL A 171 -5.81 5.11 -5.20
C VAL A 171 -5.80 6.45 -4.47
N LEU A 172 -5.87 7.59 -5.19
CA LEU A 172 -5.94 8.90 -4.53
C LEU A 172 -7.24 9.08 -3.75
N ALA A 173 -8.38 8.64 -4.27
CA ALA A 173 -9.66 8.71 -3.57
C ALA A 173 -9.63 7.84 -2.30
N PHE A 174 -9.14 6.60 -2.40
CA PHE A 174 -9.00 5.70 -1.25
C PHE A 174 -8.02 6.26 -0.22
N GLY A 175 -6.86 6.78 -0.64
CA GLY A 175 -5.88 7.41 0.25
C GLY A 175 -6.45 8.63 0.98
N ALA A 176 -7.26 9.46 0.31
CA ALA A 176 -7.94 10.58 0.94
C ALA A 176 -8.95 10.14 2.00
N VAL A 177 -9.72 9.08 1.73
CA VAL A 177 -10.65 8.49 2.72
C VAL A 177 -9.89 7.92 3.91
N ALA A 178 -8.80 7.17 3.68
CA ALA A 178 -7.97 6.62 4.75
C ALA A 178 -7.32 7.72 5.61
N ALA A 179 -6.81 8.77 4.98
CA ALA A 179 -6.24 9.92 5.68
C ALA A 179 -7.29 10.66 6.51
N MET A 180 -8.50 10.86 5.97
CA MET A 180 -9.61 11.48 6.70
C MET A 180 -10.02 10.62 7.91
N ALA A 181 -10.16 9.32 7.74
CA ALA A 181 -10.47 8.41 8.83
C ALA A 181 -9.40 8.43 9.93
N ALA A 182 -8.12 8.46 9.55
CA ALA A 182 -7.00 8.57 10.49
C ALA A 182 -6.99 9.90 11.25
N LEU A 183 -7.36 11.00 10.60
CA LEU A 183 -7.46 12.32 11.25
C LEU A 183 -8.62 12.42 12.22
N LEU A 184 -9.72 11.69 11.97
CA LEU A 184 -10.89 11.67 12.86
C LEU A 184 -10.64 10.78 14.08
N ASP A 185 -10.19 9.56 13.88
CA ASP A 185 -9.87 8.59 14.92
C ASP A 185 -8.95 7.49 14.39
N PHE A 186 -7.64 7.68 14.60
CA PHE A 186 -6.66 6.69 14.18
C PHE A 186 -6.81 5.36 14.93
N SER A 187 -7.16 5.37 16.20
CA SER A 187 -7.31 4.16 17.01
C SER A 187 -8.44 3.29 16.46
N ALA A 188 -9.57 3.89 16.09
CA ALA A 188 -10.69 3.19 15.47
C ALA A 188 -10.30 2.64 14.09
N LEU A 189 -9.58 3.42 13.25
CA LEU A 189 -9.07 2.96 11.96
C LEU A 189 -8.12 1.77 12.13
N PHE A 190 -7.18 1.86 13.09
CA PHE A 190 -6.23 0.81 13.41
C PHE A 190 -6.92 -0.48 13.85
N ALA A 191 -7.92 -0.37 14.73
CA ALA A 191 -8.71 -1.50 15.19
C ALA A 191 -9.51 -2.15 14.06
N GLN A 192 -10.14 -1.35 13.19
CA GLN A 192 -10.86 -1.87 12.02
C GLN A 192 -9.93 -2.60 11.05
N PHE A 193 -8.76 -2.02 10.77
CA PHE A 193 -7.74 -2.65 9.93
C PHE A 193 -7.31 -4.01 10.49
N HIS A 194 -7.02 -4.09 11.80
CA HIS A 194 -6.64 -5.36 12.44
C HIS A 194 -7.77 -6.38 12.40
N GLY A 195 -9.02 -5.95 12.59
CA GLY A 195 -10.19 -6.82 12.52
C GLY A 195 -10.47 -7.42 11.14
N ILE A 196 -9.88 -6.88 10.05
CA ILE A 196 -9.97 -7.48 8.71
C ILE A 196 -9.09 -8.74 8.61
N PHE A 197 -7.92 -8.75 9.26
CA PHE A 197 -6.90 -9.78 9.09
C PHE A 197 -6.79 -10.74 10.27
N PHE A 198 -7.16 -10.29 11.47
CA PHE A 198 -6.88 -11.00 12.72
C PHE A 198 -8.14 -11.21 13.55
N ALA A 199 -8.21 -12.35 14.24
CA ALA A 199 -9.33 -12.64 15.14
C ALA A 199 -9.34 -11.65 16.33
N SER A 200 -10.55 -11.36 16.83
CA SER A 200 -10.71 -10.49 18.00
C SER A 200 -9.94 -11.03 19.20
N GLY A 201 -9.22 -10.15 19.90
CA GLY A 201 -8.42 -10.49 21.08
C GLY A 201 -7.02 -11.04 20.81
N THR A 202 -6.65 -11.31 19.54
CA THR A 202 -5.30 -11.86 19.22
C THR A 202 -4.25 -10.79 18.92
N TRP A 203 -4.63 -9.52 18.89
CA TRP A 203 -3.76 -8.38 18.50
C TRP A 203 -3.81 -7.20 19.49
N THR A 204 -4.36 -7.42 20.68
CA THR A 204 -4.38 -6.44 21.77
C THR A 204 -3.44 -6.89 22.87
N PHE A 205 -2.51 -6.02 23.26
CA PHE A 205 -1.45 -6.32 24.21
C PHE A 205 -1.39 -5.25 25.32
N PRO A 206 -0.88 -5.61 26.50
CA PRO A 206 -0.60 -4.62 27.57
C PRO A 206 0.37 -3.54 27.07
N VAL A 207 0.21 -2.31 27.58
CA VAL A 207 1.08 -1.19 27.19
C VAL A 207 2.53 -1.38 27.62
N GLU A 208 2.79 -2.22 28.62
CA GLU A 208 4.09 -2.60 29.11
C GLU A 208 4.80 -3.66 28.26
N SER A 209 4.05 -4.32 27.36
CA SER A 209 4.62 -5.37 26.51
C SER A 209 5.67 -4.82 25.56
N LEU A 210 6.74 -5.61 25.31
CA LEU A 210 7.80 -5.25 24.38
C LEU A 210 7.25 -4.88 22.99
N LEU A 211 6.17 -5.54 22.56
CA LEU A 211 5.54 -5.27 21.26
C LEU A 211 5.01 -3.83 21.19
N ILE A 212 4.23 -3.40 22.19
CA ILE A 212 3.66 -2.06 22.25
C ILE A 212 4.73 -1.01 22.55
N GLN A 213 5.71 -1.35 23.40
CA GLN A 213 6.84 -0.46 23.68
C GLN A 213 7.69 -0.19 22.43
N THR A 214 7.94 -1.21 21.61
CA THR A 214 8.71 -1.05 20.36
C THR A 214 7.93 -0.34 19.26
N PHE A 215 6.63 -0.62 19.16
CA PHE A 215 5.74 -0.11 18.12
C PHE A 215 4.52 0.63 18.72
N PRO A 216 4.75 1.78 19.39
CA PRO A 216 3.66 2.57 19.95
C PRO A 216 2.73 3.10 18.86
N LEU A 217 1.56 3.61 19.24
CA LEU A 217 0.55 4.09 18.29
C LEU A 217 1.10 5.14 17.31
N ASP A 218 1.96 6.03 17.78
CA ASP A 218 2.60 7.07 16.96
C ASP A 218 3.50 6.49 15.86
N PHE A 219 4.10 5.31 16.10
CA PHE A 219 4.85 4.58 15.07
C PHE A 219 3.91 4.22 13.91
N TRP A 220 2.75 3.68 14.20
CA TRP A 220 1.77 3.25 13.19
C TRP A 220 1.14 4.42 12.44
N VAL A 221 0.94 5.57 13.11
CA VAL A 221 0.52 6.82 12.43
C VAL A 221 1.54 7.21 11.37
N ARG A 222 2.84 7.19 11.71
CA ARG A 222 3.93 7.51 10.79
C ARG A 222 4.02 6.50 9.64
N GLU A 223 3.88 5.22 9.93
CA GLU A 223 3.85 4.15 8.92
C GLU A 223 2.69 4.36 7.93
N LEU A 224 1.50 4.69 8.42
CA LEU A 224 0.35 4.99 7.55
C LEU A 224 0.62 6.20 6.64
N VAL A 225 1.18 7.28 7.20
CA VAL A 225 1.51 8.50 6.41
C VAL A 225 2.48 8.17 5.28
N ILE A 226 3.51 7.38 5.56
CA ILE A 226 4.50 6.96 4.56
C ILE A 226 3.86 6.04 3.52
N TRP A 227 3.09 5.04 3.96
CA TRP A 227 2.40 4.11 3.08
C TRP A 227 1.46 4.84 2.12
N VAL A 228 0.57 5.68 2.65
CA VAL A 228 -0.37 6.49 1.84
C VAL A 228 0.39 7.47 0.95
N GLY A 229 1.43 8.13 1.45
CA GLY A 229 2.24 9.09 0.70
C GLY A 229 2.92 8.46 -0.53
N ILE A 230 3.58 7.31 -0.37
CA ILE A 230 4.22 6.60 -1.48
C ILE A 230 3.17 6.07 -2.46
N SER A 231 2.05 5.52 -1.95
CA SER A 231 0.95 5.05 -2.81
C SER A 231 0.35 6.19 -3.64
N ALA A 232 0.15 7.36 -3.04
CA ALA A 232 -0.33 8.57 -3.72
C ALA A 232 0.67 9.07 -4.76
N PHE A 233 1.97 9.06 -4.46
CA PHE A 233 3.02 9.41 -5.42
C PHE A 233 2.98 8.49 -6.66
N CYS A 234 2.89 7.17 -6.46
CA CYS A 234 2.74 6.22 -7.56
C CYS A 234 1.45 6.46 -8.36
N ALA A 235 0.35 6.77 -7.68
CA ALA A 235 -0.93 7.08 -8.32
C ALA A 235 -0.85 8.35 -9.20
N VAL A 236 -0.16 9.39 -8.73
CA VAL A 236 0.10 10.62 -9.51
C VAL A 236 0.92 10.29 -10.76
N ILE A 237 1.94 9.44 -10.66
CA ILE A 237 2.70 8.97 -11.83
C ILE A 237 1.76 8.26 -12.82
N CYS A 238 0.89 7.36 -12.35
CA CYS A 238 -0.10 6.70 -13.20
C CYS A 238 -1.01 7.71 -13.92
N LEU A 239 -1.50 8.74 -13.23
CA LEU A 239 -2.31 9.81 -13.84
C LEU A 239 -1.54 10.58 -14.91
N ILE A 240 -0.31 11.00 -14.62
CA ILE A 240 0.55 11.73 -15.57
C ILE A 240 0.79 10.89 -16.82
N LEU A 241 1.19 9.62 -16.66
CA LEU A 241 1.40 8.69 -17.77
C LEU A 241 0.12 8.49 -18.57
N GLY A 242 -1.02 8.33 -17.90
CA GLY A 242 -2.33 8.21 -18.53
C GLY A 242 -2.69 9.46 -19.36
N LEU A 243 -2.50 10.65 -18.83
CA LEU A 243 -2.80 11.91 -19.52
C LEU A 243 -1.86 12.18 -20.71
N CYS A 244 -0.56 11.93 -20.52
CA CYS A 244 0.45 12.14 -21.57
C CYS A 244 0.23 11.19 -22.76
N THR A 245 -0.02 9.91 -22.48
CA THR A 245 -0.28 8.91 -23.52
C THR A 245 -1.61 9.14 -24.23
N ARG A 246 -2.66 9.60 -23.52
CA ARG A 246 -3.94 9.98 -24.12
C ARG A 246 -3.76 11.10 -25.16
N LYS A 247 -2.97 12.13 -24.86
CA LYS A 247 -2.70 13.24 -25.80
C LYS A 247 -1.96 12.75 -27.05
N ARG A 248 -0.98 11.85 -26.93
CA ARG A 248 -0.24 11.28 -28.06
C ARG A 248 -1.12 10.42 -28.95
N VAL A 249 -1.94 9.56 -28.37
CA VAL A 249 -2.89 8.69 -29.11
C VAL A 249 -3.96 9.52 -29.84
N ALA A 250 -4.39 10.64 -29.28
CA ALA A 250 -5.32 11.55 -29.95
C ALA A 250 -4.66 12.23 -31.17
N LYS A 251 -3.41 12.67 -31.05
CA LYS A 251 -2.67 13.32 -32.16
C LYS A 251 -2.36 12.35 -33.31
N SER A 252 -2.03 11.08 -33.02
CA SER A 252 -1.76 10.07 -34.06
C SER A 252 -3.01 9.63 -34.84
N GLY A 253 -4.19 9.81 -34.30
CA GLY A 253 -5.47 9.55 -34.98
C GLY A 253 -5.93 10.69 -35.92
N PHE A 254 -5.27 11.85 -35.90
CA PHE A 254 -5.62 13.00 -36.75
C PHE A 254 -4.79 13.11 -38.04
N SER A 255 -3.79 12.22 -38.24
CA SER A 255 -2.92 12.22 -39.43
C SER A 255 -3.24 11.12 -40.45
N VAL A 256 -4.48 10.61 -40.46
CA VAL A 256 -4.97 9.68 -41.49
C VAL A 256 -6.24 10.26 -42.07
N ASN A 257 -6.06 11.23 -42.98
CA ASN A 257 -6.92 11.56 -44.09
C ASN A 257 -6.06 11.71 -45.34
#